data_7b0ab39ad362d90139a37076699abde9
#
_entry.id   7b0ab39ad362d90139a37076699abde9
#
_cell.length_a   1.000
_cell.length_b   1.000
_cell.length_c   1.000
_cell.angle_alpha   90.00
_cell.angle_beta   90.00
_cell.angle_gamma   90.00
#
_symmetry.space_group_name_H-M   'P 1'
#
loop_
_entity.id
_entity.type
_entity.pdbx_description
1 polymer ?
#
loop_
_entity_poly.entity_id
_entity_poly.type
_entity_poly.pdbx_seq_one_letter_code
_entity_poly.pdbx_strand_id
1 'polypeptide(L)'
;MLESLKDTPRLRRSMKSINTFFRNHKIENMEIPFDVKCDSFSLEMEKLEKHIQDLIKNYLANPIDETLVSIFNHIQFWGGTMGRMYYIHNKNNRLINEHLVIFKQIISCMIAAKNDTLCGDIDKIIIEFEKVRGIGISFGTKHLRFWSISANKNGVEFPILDSVIAINRFTPNYLKWSNYCQYVMLMQKE
;
A
#
# COMPACT_ATOMS: atom_id res chain seq x y z
N MET A 1 -10.88 -23.45 -12.84
CA MET A 1 -10.62 -24.46 -11.79
C MET A 1 -9.57 -23.84 -10.87
N LEU A 2 -9.99 -23.17 -9.81
CA LEU A 2 -9.09 -22.63 -8.79
C LEU A 2 -8.68 -23.80 -7.90
N GLU A 3 -7.47 -24.31 -8.08
CA GLU A 3 -6.90 -25.24 -7.14
C GLU A 3 -6.89 -24.58 -5.76
N SER A 4 -7.53 -25.23 -4.80
CA SER A 4 -7.55 -24.79 -3.41
C SER A 4 -6.12 -24.49 -2.97
N LEU A 5 -5.85 -23.24 -2.59
CA LEU A 5 -4.59 -22.88 -1.94
C LEU A 5 -4.47 -23.75 -0.68
N LYS A 6 -3.67 -24.80 -0.78
CA LYS A 6 -3.42 -25.73 0.32
C LYS A 6 -2.84 -24.94 1.50
N ASP A 7 -3.30 -25.25 2.69
CA ASP A 7 -2.77 -24.74 3.95
C ASP A 7 -1.24 -24.94 4.03
N THR A 8 -0.52 -23.91 3.64
CA THR A 8 0.94 -23.93 3.57
C THR A 8 1.55 -23.27 4.82
N PRO A 9 2.76 -23.66 5.23
CA PRO A 9 3.46 -22.99 6.34
C PRO A 9 3.63 -21.48 6.12
N ARG A 10 3.62 -21.03 4.87
CA ARG A 10 3.68 -19.62 4.50
C ARG A 10 2.35 -18.92 4.80
N LEU A 11 1.21 -19.55 4.49
CA LEU A 11 -0.11 -19.03 4.80
C LEU A 11 -0.30 -18.91 6.32
N ARG A 12 0.03 -19.95 7.09
CA ARG A 12 -0.05 -19.94 8.56
C ARG A 12 0.78 -18.81 9.18
N ARG A 13 2.01 -18.60 8.71
CA ARG A 13 2.85 -17.47 9.16
C ARG A 13 2.25 -16.11 8.84
N SER A 14 1.67 -15.97 7.65
CA SER A 14 0.96 -14.76 7.24
C SER A 14 -0.24 -14.47 8.15
N MET A 15 -1.05 -15.49 8.45
CA MET A 15 -2.23 -15.39 9.31
C MET A 15 -1.85 -14.98 10.74
N LYS A 16 -0.80 -15.62 11.31
CA LYS A 16 -0.28 -15.24 12.63
C LYS A 16 0.14 -13.78 12.69
N SER A 17 0.81 -13.30 11.65
CA SER A 17 1.24 -11.90 11.52
C SER A 17 0.05 -10.95 11.46
N ILE A 18 -1.01 -11.32 10.71
CA ILE A 18 -2.24 -10.55 10.59
C ILE A 18 -2.95 -10.43 11.94
N ASN A 19 -3.15 -11.54 12.64
CA ASN A 19 -3.79 -11.53 13.96
C ASN A 19 -3.02 -10.68 14.98
N THR A 20 -1.70 -10.76 14.95
CA THR A 20 -0.85 -9.93 15.83
C THR A 20 -1.00 -8.44 15.48
N PHE A 21 -1.06 -8.10 14.21
CA PHE A 21 -1.24 -6.73 13.76
C PHE A 21 -2.59 -6.18 14.22
N PHE A 22 -3.69 -6.87 13.96
CA PHE A 22 -5.02 -6.45 14.36
C PHE A 22 -5.15 -6.26 15.87
N ARG A 23 -4.63 -7.20 16.65
CA ARG A 23 -4.62 -7.09 18.11
C ARG A 23 -3.86 -5.85 18.60
N ASN A 24 -2.69 -5.59 18.02
CA ASN A 24 -1.86 -4.45 18.44
C ASN A 24 -2.48 -3.10 18.05
N HIS A 25 -3.31 -3.06 17.01
CA HIS A 25 -3.96 -1.84 16.54
C HIS A 25 -5.41 -1.69 17.02
N LYS A 26 -5.85 -2.57 17.93
CA LYS A 26 -7.24 -2.57 18.46
C LYS A 26 -8.30 -2.53 17.36
N ILE A 27 -8.04 -3.18 16.24
CA ILE A 27 -9.02 -3.31 15.16
C ILE A 27 -10.03 -4.35 15.64
N GLU A 28 -11.17 -3.87 16.12
CA GLU A 28 -12.20 -4.69 16.75
C GLU A 28 -12.74 -5.76 15.78
N ASN A 29 -12.93 -6.97 16.31
CA ASN A 29 -13.52 -8.11 15.62
C ASN A 29 -12.73 -8.70 14.45
N MET A 30 -11.43 -8.51 14.38
CA MET A 30 -10.57 -9.09 13.36
C MET A 30 -9.57 -10.11 13.93
N GLU A 31 -10.03 -11.06 14.73
CA GLU A 31 -9.26 -12.26 15.02
C GLU A 31 -9.46 -13.26 13.88
N ILE A 32 -8.38 -13.57 13.17
CA ILE A 32 -8.38 -14.64 12.17
C ILE A 32 -7.93 -15.92 12.87
N PRO A 33 -8.82 -16.92 13.02
CA PRO A 33 -8.43 -18.21 13.57
C PRO A 33 -7.35 -18.87 12.72
N PHE A 34 -6.46 -19.66 13.36
CA PHE A 34 -5.36 -20.32 12.66
C PHE A 34 -5.81 -21.33 11.58
N ASP A 35 -7.04 -21.78 11.63
CA ASP A 35 -7.60 -22.84 10.78
C ASP A 35 -8.38 -22.32 9.57
N VAL A 36 -8.21 -21.06 9.22
CA VAL A 36 -9.03 -20.39 8.22
C VAL A 36 -8.65 -20.79 6.80
N LYS A 37 -9.67 -21.14 6.02
CA LYS A 37 -9.61 -21.39 4.58
C LYS A 37 -9.26 -20.12 3.80
N CYS A 38 -8.76 -20.28 2.58
CA CYS A 38 -8.33 -19.18 1.69
C CYS A 38 -9.38 -18.06 1.53
N ASP A 39 -10.65 -18.40 1.47
CA ASP A 39 -11.77 -17.46 1.31
C ASP A 39 -11.86 -16.46 2.48
N SER A 40 -11.58 -16.93 3.68
CA SER A 40 -11.57 -16.05 4.87
C SER A 40 -10.38 -15.09 4.89
N PHE A 41 -9.22 -15.51 4.33
CA PHE A 41 -8.08 -14.61 4.19
C PHE A 41 -8.40 -13.46 3.22
N SER A 42 -9.05 -13.76 2.09
CA SER A 42 -9.48 -12.75 1.12
C SER A 42 -10.44 -11.75 1.76
N LEU A 43 -11.44 -12.24 2.49
CA LEU A 43 -12.41 -11.40 3.20
C LEU A 43 -11.74 -10.47 4.24
N GLU A 44 -10.75 -10.96 4.99
CA GLU A 44 -10.03 -10.13 5.96
C GLU A 44 -9.13 -9.08 5.27
N MET A 45 -8.58 -9.39 4.10
CA MET A 45 -7.85 -8.40 3.31
C MET A 45 -8.77 -7.30 2.77
N GLU A 46 -9.99 -7.63 2.34
CA GLU A 46 -11.00 -6.64 1.93
C GLU A 46 -11.42 -5.73 3.09
N LYS A 47 -11.60 -6.28 4.28
CA LYS A 47 -11.87 -5.48 5.50
C LYS A 47 -10.72 -4.53 5.81
N LEU A 48 -9.47 -5.01 5.67
CA LEU A 48 -8.29 -4.18 5.85
C LEU A 48 -8.22 -3.04 4.83
N GLU A 49 -8.51 -3.32 3.56
CA GLU A 49 -8.59 -2.28 2.52
C GLU A 49 -9.62 -1.22 2.86
N LYS A 50 -10.83 -1.62 3.23
CA LYS A 50 -11.88 -0.71 3.65
C LYS A 50 -11.44 0.12 4.86
N HIS A 51 -10.83 -0.50 5.86
CA HIS A 51 -10.32 0.18 7.03
C HIS A 51 -9.26 1.24 6.68
N ILE A 52 -8.32 0.92 5.76
CA ILE A 52 -7.33 1.88 5.27
C ILE A 52 -8.02 3.08 4.59
N GLN A 53 -9.02 2.81 3.74
CA GLN A 53 -9.77 3.88 3.07
C GLN A 53 -10.50 4.79 4.07
N ASP A 54 -11.09 4.23 5.12
CA ASP A 54 -11.76 4.98 6.16
C ASP A 54 -10.76 5.82 6.99
N LEU A 55 -9.59 5.27 7.31
CA LEU A 55 -8.50 6.03 7.95
C LEU A 55 -8.04 7.21 7.07
N ILE A 56 -7.91 7.02 5.75
CA ILE A 56 -7.54 8.09 4.82
C ILE A 56 -8.62 9.19 4.81
N LYS A 57 -9.89 8.83 4.74
CA LYS A 57 -10.98 9.81 4.80
C LYS A 57 -10.97 10.60 6.12
N ASN A 58 -10.75 9.93 7.23
CA ASN A 58 -10.64 10.57 8.55
C ASN A 58 -9.44 11.52 8.61
N TYR A 59 -8.28 11.12 8.08
CA TYR A 59 -7.11 11.98 8.00
C TYR A 59 -7.36 13.23 7.14
N LEU A 60 -8.04 13.09 6.00
CA LEU A 60 -8.38 14.24 5.14
C LEU A 60 -9.33 15.23 5.81
N ALA A 61 -10.23 14.74 6.66
CA ALA A 61 -11.14 15.58 7.45
C ALA A 61 -10.43 16.26 8.63
N ASN A 62 -9.49 15.56 9.27
CA ASN A 62 -8.72 16.05 10.41
C ASN A 62 -7.29 15.51 10.35
N PRO A 63 -6.33 16.25 9.75
CA PRO A 63 -4.96 15.81 9.56
C PRO A 63 -4.16 15.71 10.87
N ILE A 64 -4.08 14.51 11.43
CA ILE A 64 -3.32 14.17 12.63
C ILE A 64 -2.17 13.25 12.24
N ASP A 65 -0.96 13.53 12.72
CA ASP A 65 0.25 12.80 12.33
C ASP A 65 0.21 11.33 12.75
N GLU A 66 -0.37 11.01 13.91
CA GLU A 66 -0.57 9.64 14.37
C GLU A 66 -1.50 8.86 13.44
N THR A 67 -2.51 9.50 12.87
CA THR A 67 -3.38 8.88 11.87
C THR A 67 -2.60 8.59 10.58
N LEU A 68 -1.74 9.50 10.13
CA LEU A 68 -0.88 9.27 8.96
C LEU A 68 0.09 8.10 9.20
N VAL A 69 0.71 8.03 10.37
CA VAL A 69 1.56 6.90 10.78
C VAL A 69 0.76 5.58 10.77
N SER A 70 -0.46 5.61 11.28
CA SER A 70 -1.35 4.44 11.26
C SER A 70 -1.67 3.99 9.83
N ILE A 71 -2.08 4.91 8.94
CA ILE A 71 -2.34 4.63 7.52
C ILE A 71 -1.11 3.99 6.88
N PHE A 72 0.06 4.59 7.08
CA PHE A 72 1.31 4.08 6.55
C PHE A 72 1.55 2.62 6.96
N ASN A 73 1.44 2.30 8.23
CA ASN A 73 1.66 0.96 8.75
C ASN A 73 0.64 -0.05 8.21
N HIS A 74 -0.62 0.35 8.06
CA HIS A 74 -1.66 -0.52 7.52
C HIS A 74 -1.42 -0.84 6.04
N ILE A 75 -1.00 0.15 5.23
CA ILE A 75 -0.65 -0.07 3.82
C ILE A 75 0.59 -0.97 3.70
N GLN A 76 1.63 -0.74 4.52
CA GLN A 76 2.80 -1.61 4.56
C GLN A 76 2.41 -3.05 4.90
N PHE A 77 1.56 -3.23 5.89
CA PHE A 77 1.07 -4.54 6.30
C PHE A 77 0.24 -5.22 5.19
N TRP A 78 -0.64 -4.48 4.53
CA TRP A 78 -1.41 -4.95 3.38
C TRP A 78 -0.49 -5.44 2.24
N GLY A 79 0.65 -4.81 2.05
CA GLY A 79 1.63 -5.13 1.02
C GLY A 79 2.24 -6.55 1.06
N GLY A 80 1.77 -7.41 1.96
CA GLY A 80 2.13 -8.83 2.02
C GLY A 80 3.29 -9.14 2.97
N THR A 81 3.95 -10.29 2.77
CA THR A 81 4.92 -10.84 3.73
C THR A 81 6.07 -9.89 4.04
N MET A 82 6.62 -9.20 3.03
CA MET A 82 7.72 -8.26 3.24
C MET A 82 7.26 -7.02 4.00
N GLY A 83 6.07 -6.50 3.71
CA GLY A 83 5.50 -5.38 4.45
C GLY A 83 5.19 -5.74 5.91
N ARG A 84 4.72 -6.95 6.16
CA ARG A 84 4.51 -7.46 7.52
C ARG A 84 5.81 -7.65 8.28
N MET A 85 6.85 -8.14 7.62
CA MET A 85 8.20 -8.22 8.20
C MET A 85 8.73 -6.84 8.57
N TYR A 86 8.56 -5.87 7.68
CA TYR A 86 8.91 -4.48 7.93
C TYR A 86 8.19 -3.95 9.19
N TYR A 87 6.87 -4.15 9.29
CA TYR A 87 6.08 -3.75 10.45
C TYR A 87 6.59 -4.38 11.76
N ILE A 88 6.89 -5.69 11.76
CA ILE A 88 7.39 -6.40 12.94
C ILE A 88 8.75 -5.85 13.39
N HIS A 89 9.62 -5.47 12.45
CA HIS A 89 10.97 -4.98 12.75
C HIS A 89 11.03 -3.47 12.98
N ASN A 90 10.04 -2.71 12.51
CA ASN A 90 9.98 -1.26 12.69
C ASN A 90 9.29 -0.88 14.01
N LYS A 91 9.89 -1.28 15.14
CA LYS A 91 9.27 -1.18 16.47
C LYS A 91 8.81 0.21 16.91
N ASN A 92 9.31 1.27 16.30
CA ASN A 92 9.05 2.66 16.72
C ASN A 92 8.56 3.56 15.58
N ASN A 93 7.99 3.00 14.51
CA ASN A 93 7.55 3.78 13.35
C ASN A 93 8.65 4.70 12.77
N ARG A 94 9.92 4.30 12.93
CA ARG A 94 11.08 5.14 12.64
C ARG A 94 11.07 5.68 11.22
N LEU A 95 10.77 4.82 10.23
CA LEU A 95 10.80 5.21 8.83
C LEU A 95 9.80 6.34 8.55
N ILE A 96 8.55 6.16 8.96
CA ILE A 96 7.53 7.18 8.69
C ILE A 96 7.81 8.46 9.49
N ASN A 97 8.26 8.35 10.74
CA ASN A 97 8.57 9.50 11.56
C ASN A 97 9.74 10.34 11.01
N GLU A 98 10.78 9.68 10.47
CA GLU A 98 11.90 10.35 9.82
C GLU A 98 11.51 11.04 8.49
N HIS A 99 10.45 10.56 7.84
CA HIS A 99 10.04 11.01 6.50
C HIS A 99 8.62 11.61 6.46
N LEU A 100 8.05 11.95 7.61
CA LEU A 100 6.66 12.39 7.73
C LEU A 100 6.35 13.61 6.83
N VAL A 101 7.25 14.58 6.78
CA VAL A 101 7.11 15.78 5.94
C VAL A 101 7.09 15.40 4.45
N ILE A 102 7.98 14.49 4.04
CA ILE A 102 8.05 13.99 2.65
C ILE A 102 6.75 13.26 2.28
N PHE A 103 6.24 12.41 3.19
CA PHE A 103 4.96 11.72 2.95
C PHE A 103 3.78 12.68 2.81
N LYS A 104 3.71 13.73 3.61
CA LYS A 104 2.69 14.78 3.45
C LYS A 104 2.80 15.46 2.08
N GLN A 105 4.02 15.71 1.61
CA GLN A 105 4.26 16.28 0.29
C GLN A 105 3.82 15.33 -0.84
N ILE A 106 4.20 14.06 -0.76
CA ILE A 106 3.77 13.01 -1.71
C ILE A 106 2.25 12.95 -1.80
N ILE A 107 1.56 12.92 -0.66
CA ILE A 107 0.10 12.88 -0.58
C ILE A 107 -0.50 14.13 -1.24
N SER A 108 0.05 15.30 -0.96
CA SER A 108 -0.39 16.57 -1.55
C SER A 108 -0.25 16.56 -3.08
N CYS A 109 0.89 16.14 -3.60
CA CYS A 109 1.13 16.03 -5.04
C CYS A 109 0.16 15.04 -5.70
N MET A 110 -0.06 13.89 -5.05
CA MET A 110 -0.94 12.84 -5.57
C MET A 110 -2.41 13.26 -5.58
N ILE A 111 -2.90 13.94 -4.53
CA ILE A 111 -4.28 14.46 -4.48
C ILE A 111 -4.52 15.52 -5.55
N ALA A 112 -3.50 16.30 -5.87
CA ALA A 112 -3.57 17.37 -6.88
C ALA A 112 -3.41 16.86 -8.32
N ALA A 113 -2.92 15.63 -8.53
CA ALA A 113 -2.65 15.07 -9.85
C ALA A 113 -3.89 15.06 -10.75
N LYS A 114 -3.70 15.37 -12.06
CA LYS A 114 -4.75 15.45 -13.06
C LYS A 114 -4.36 14.64 -14.31
N ASN A 115 -5.36 14.20 -15.05
CA ASN A 115 -5.14 13.40 -16.25
C ASN A 115 -4.38 14.16 -17.36
N ASP A 116 -4.62 15.45 -17.52
CA ASP A 116 -3.97 16.31 -18.52
C ASP A 116 -2.50 16.64 -18.22
N THR A 117 -2.09 16.57 -16.95
CA THR A 117 -0.71 16.81 -16.50
C THR A 117 -0.04 15.56 -15.88
N LEU A 118 -0.63 14.40 -16.07
CA LEU A 118 -0.34 13.19 -15.30
C LEU A 118 1.14 12.81 -15.27
N CYS A 119 1.85 12.82 -16.39
CA CYS A 119 3.26 12.47 -16.41
C CYS A 119 4.11 13.40 -15.56
N GLY A 120 3.93 14.72 -15.68
CA GLY A 120 4.64 15.68 -14.86
C GLY A 120 4.29 15.61 -13.37
N ASP A 121 3.07 15.23 -13.05
CA ASP A 121 2.64 15.02 -11.67
C ASP A 121 3.22 13.74 -11.09
N ILE A 122 3.31 12.65 -11.89
CA ILE A 122 3.99 11.42 -11.51
C ILE A 122 5.48 11.68 -11.25
N ASP A 123 6.15 12.44 -12.09
CA ASP A 123 7.56 12.76 -11.93
C ASP A 123 7.82 13.50 -10.61
N LYS A 124 6.97 14.47 -10.24
CA LYS A 124 7.03 15.14 -8.93
C LYS A 124 6.89 14.15 -7.77
N ILE A 125 5.91 13.25 -7.86
CA ILE A 125 5.66 12.23 -6.84
C ILE A 125 6.86 11.29 -6.71
N ILE A 126 7.46 10.86 -7.83
CA ILE A 126 8.64 9.98 -7.86
C ILE A 126 9.83 10.65 -7.19
N ILE A 127 10.11 11.91 -7.51
CA ILE A 127 11.21 12.68 -6.92
C ILE A 127 11.07 12.73 -5.39
N GLU A 128 9.86 12.85 -4.87
CA GLU A 128 9.66 12.83 -3.42
C GLU A 128 9.82 11.42 -2.84
N PHE A 129 9.32 10.37 -3.52
CA PHE A 129 9.52 8.99 -3.05
C PHE A 129 10.98 8.55 -3.03
N GLU A 130 11.79 9.00 -3.96
CA GLU A 130 13.23 8.68 -4.01
C GLU A 130 14.00 9.23 -2.80
N LYS A 131 13.47 10.23 -2.11
CA LYS A 131 14.01 10.73 -0.85
C LYS A 131 13.72 9.83 0.35
N VAL A 132 12.74 8.92 0.24
CA VAL A 132 12.34 8.01 1.30
C VAL A 132 13.17 6.74 1.28
N ARG A 133 14.19 6.69 2.13
CA ARG A 133 15.04 5.49 2.25
C ARG A 133 14.22 4.30 2.76
N GLY A 134 14.37 3.14 2.12
CA GLY A 134 13.74 1.89 2.57
C GLY A 134 12.37 1.62 1.98
N ILE A 135 11.80 2.52 1.18
CA ILE A 135 10.60 2.26 0.38
C ILE A 135 10.95 2.21 -1.10
N GLY A 136 10.96 0.99 -1.66
CA GLY A 136 11.06 0.80 -3.10
C GLY A 136 9.72 0.97 -3.81
N ILE A 137 9.76 0.99 -5.14
CA ILE A 137 8.60 1.17 -6.01
C ILE A 137 7.42 0.24 -5.67
N SER A 138 7.67 -1.03 -5.37
CA SER A 138 6.62 -2.01 -5.04
C SER A 138 5.75 -1.58 -3.84
N PHE A 139 6.35 -0.97 -2.83
CA PHE A 139 5.60 -0.46 -1.67
C PHE A 139 5.13 0.97 -1.88
N GLY A 140 5.93 1.82 -2.51
CA GLY A 140 5.54 3.18 -2.85
C GLY A 140 4.26 3.22 -3.69
N THR A 141 4.16 2.36 -4.72
CA THR A 141 2.96 2.30 -5.56
C THR A 141 1.70 1.77 -4.85
N LYS A 142 1.86 0.96 -3.78
CA LYS A 142 0.73 0.59 -2.92
C LYS A 142 0.20 1.81 -2.14
N HIS A 143 1.08 2.65 -1.62
CA HIS A 143 0.66 3.92 -1.02
C HIS A 143 -0.07 4.79 -2.06
N LEU A 144 0.48 4.95 -3.26
CA LEU A 144 -0.17 5.73 -4.32
C LEU A 144 -1.56 5.19 -4.63
N ARG A 145 -1.71 3.88 -4.74
CA ARG A 145 -3.01 3.24 -5.01
C ARG A 145 -4.04 3.58 -3.94
N PHE A 146 -3.73 3.37 -2.67
CA PHE A 146 -4.68 3.62 -1.58
C PHE A 146 -5.07 5.09 -1.48
N TRP A 147 -4.12 5.98 -1.59
CA TRP A 147 -4.39 7.41 -1.53
C TRP A 147 -5.19 7.89 -2.75
N SER A 148 -4.88 7.42 -3.97
CA SER A 148 -5.58 7.85 -5.17
C SER A 148 -7.06 7.45 -5.15
N ILE A 149 -7.36 6.19 -4.84
CA ILE A 149 -8.76 5.71 -4.80
C ILE A 149 -9.58 6.34 -3.67
N SER A 150 -8.93 6.85 -2.62
CA SER A 150 -9.61 7.39 -1.44
C SER A 150 -9.69 8.92 -1.45
N ALA A 151 -8.78 9.60 -2.11
CA ALA A 151 -8.56 11.03 -1.94
C ALA A 151 -8.49 11.84 -3.24
N ASN A 152 -8.13 11.24 -4.38
CA ASN A 152 -8.02 11.98 -5.63
C ASN A 152 -9.41 12.28 -6.23
N LYS A 153 -9.77 13.57 -6.27
CA LYS A 153 -11.05 14.04 -6.80
C LYS A 153 -11.06 14.20 -8.32
N ASN A 154 -9.91 14.10 -8.96
CA ASN A 154 -9.76 14.26 -10.41
C ASN A 154 -9.89 12.92 -11.17
N GLY A 155 -10.20 11.83 -10.46
CA GLY A 155 -10.36 10.50 -11.06
C GLY A 155 -9.06 9.82 -11.49
N VAL A 156 -7.90 10.36 -11.11
CA VAL A 156 -6.61 9.72 -11.39
C VAL A 156 -6.39 8.56 -10.43
N GLU A 157 -6.21 7.37 -10.96
CA GLU A 157 -5.83 6.18 -10.21
C GLU A 157 -4.38 5.79 -10.51
N PHE A 158 -3.64 5.49 -9.44
CA PHE A 158 -2.26 5.04 -9.54
C PHE A 158 -2.20 3.52 -9.35
N PRO A 159 -1.94 2.74 -10.41
CA PRO A 159 -1.90 1.29 -10.31
C PRO A 159 -0.66 0.82 -9.54
N ILE A 160 -0.78 -0.35 -8.89
CA ILE A 160 0.35 -0.99 -8.21
C ILE A 160 1.31 -1.56 -9.25
N LEU A 161 2.61 -1.28 -9.09
CA LEU A 161 3.68 -1.93 -9.82
C LEU A 161 4.58 -2.69 -8.84
N ASP A 162 4.43 -3.99 -8.79
CA ASP A 162 5.24 -4.87 -7.95
C ASP A 162 5.96 -5.96 -8.77
N SER A 163 6.74 -6.80 -8.08
CA SER A 163 7.53 -7.84 -8.73
C SER A 163 6.68 -8.88 -9.47
N VAL A 164 5.47 -9.16 -8.99
CA VAL A 164 4.58 -10.12 -9.65
C VAL A 164 4.10 -9.56 -10.98
N ILE A 165 3.67 -8.30 -11.00
CA ILE A 165 3.23 -7.60 -12.22
C ILE A 165 4.41 -7.42 -13.19
N ALA A 166 5.56 -6.98 -12.69
CA ALA A 166 6.75 -6.77 -13.53
C ALA A 166 7.21 -8.07 -14.21
N ILE A 167 7.24 -9.19 -13.48
CA ILE A 167 7.66 -10.48 -14.06
C ILE A 167 6.64 -11.02 -15.05
N ASN A 168 5.35 -10.91 -14.77
CA ASN A 168 4.30 -11.52 -15.58
C ASN A 168 3.92 -10.70 -16.82
N ARG A 169 4.02 -9.37 -16.76
CA ARG A 169 3.60 -8.49 -17.88
C ARG A 169 4.76 -7.83 -18.62
N PHE A 170 5.94 -7.74 -18.03
CA PHE A 170 7.10 -7.03 -18.57
C PHE A 170 8.39 -7.84 -18.37
N THR A 171 9.39 -7.23 -17.76
CA THR A 171 10.64 -7.89 -17.34
C THR A 171 10.95 -7.52 -15.89
N PRO A 172 11.76 -8.31 -15.16
CA PRO A 172 12.16 -7.96 -13.80
C PRO A 172 12.82 -6.56 -13.69
N ASN A 173 13.53 -6.15 -14.73
CA ASN A 173 14.18 -4.83 -14.81
C ASN A 173 13.18 -3.67 -14.96
N TYR A 174 11.91 -3.96 -15.25
CA TYR A 174 10.86 -2.95 -15.38
C TYR A 174 10.46 -2.35 -14.01
N LEU A 175 10.77 -3.03 -12.91
CA LEU A 175 10.44 -2.61 -11.55
C LEU A 175 11.35 -1.46 -11.09
N LYS A 176 11.20 -0.29 -11.72
CA LYS A 176 11.95 0.95 -11.43
C LYS A 176 11.01 2.15 -11.50
N TRP A 177 11.28 3.15 -10.67
CA TRP A 177 10.53 4.41 -10.68
C TRP A 177 10.55 5.10 -12.06
N SER A 178 11.67 5.04 -12.79
CA SER A 178 11.80 5.60 -14.14
C SER A 178 10.80 5.03 -15.17
N ASN A 179 10.24 3.86 -14.92
CA ASN A 179 9.25 3.23 -15.80
C ASN A 179 7.81 3.45 -15.33
N TYR A 180 7.61 4.06 -14.16
CA TYR A 180 6.29 4.09 -13.55
C TYR A 180 5.31 4.99 -14.31
N CYS A 181 5.75 6.14 -14.85
CA CYS A 181 4.89 6.98 -15.69
C CYS A 181 4.37 6.20 -16.91
N GLN A 182 5.26 5.52 -17.63
CA GLN A 182 4.88 4.68 -18.77
C GLN A 182 3.90 3.57 -18.36
N TYR A 183 4.13 2.93 -17.22
CA TYR A 183 3.23 1.91 -16.70
C TYR A 183 1.84 2.45 -16.41
N VAL A 184 1.71 3.59 -15.73
CA VAL A 184 0.41 4.23 -15.46
C VAL A 184 -0.33 4.55 -16.76
N MET A 185 0.38 5.10 -17.75
CA MET A 185 -0.22 5.44 -19.06
C MET A 185 -0.70 4.21 -19.84
N LEU A 186 -0.04 3.06 -19.66
CA LEU A 186 -0.50 1.80 -20.27
C LEU A 186 -1.76 1.29 -19.58
N MET A 187 -1.80 1.32 -18.25
CA MET A 187 -2.93 0.81 -17.47
C MET A 187 -4.20 1.66 -17.61
N GLN A 188 -4.09 2.92 -17.98
CA GLN A 188 -5.24 3.78 -18.24
C GLN A 188 -5.90 3.53 -19.62
N LYS A 189 -5.24 2.80 -20.50
CA LYS A 189 -5.76 2.45 -21.83
C LYS A 189 -6.49 1.10 -21.89
N GLU A 190 -6.36 0.30 -20.84
CA GLU A 190 -7.08 -0.97 -20.68
C GLU A 190 -8.45 -0.75 -20.01
#